data_7f9d6ffc6ee4bf15fbd2c1d61ca23459
#
_entry.id   7f9d6ffc6ee4bf15fbd2c1d61ca23459
#
_cell.length_a   1.000
_cell.length_b   1.000
_cell.length_c   1.000
_cell.angle_alpha   90.00
_cell.angle_beta   90.00
_cell.angle_gamma   90.00
#
_symmetry.space_group_name_H-M   'P 1'
#
loop_
_entity.id
_entity.type
_entity.pdbx_description
1 polymer ?
#
loop_
_entity_poly.entity_id
_entity_poly.type
_entity_poly.pdbx_seq_one_letter_code
_entity_poly.pdbx_strand_id
1 'polypeptide(L)'
;RYQIETQLTPTCYGASIRLEQKQGKALSLYLHAADDLTVEQVDKRTLSLRQEGKTETNKNPLILFTALQMNTDILAVSQESGDWRIDLASSHAEIQLVTSFISPSQALLNLPQTDFDSCKANAQADWEKLLHRFDIVETGEADRTFFDHCLYRLFLFPQTFYEVNESGQAIHMDLASGTVKPGVLFSNNGFWDTFRTTFPLFAL
;
A
#
# COMPACT_ATOMS: atom_id res chain seq x y z
N ARG A 1 -0.35 25.17 -7.41
CA ARG A 1 -0.48 26.11 -6.28
C ARG A 1 0.64 25.93 -5.27
N TYR A 2 0.98 24.69 -4.91
CA TYR A 2 1.98 24.39 -3.88
C TYR A 2 3.37 24.10 -4.43
N GLN A 3 3.52 23.90 -5.73
CA GLN A 3 4.77 23.57 -6.42
C GLN A 3 5.51 22.38 -5.77
N ILE A 4 4.75 21.35 -5.44
CA ILE A 4 5.26 20.09 -4.92
C ILE A 4 5.24 19.06 -6.06
N GLU A 5 6.39 18.50 -6.36
CA GLU A 5 6.51 17.31 -7.21
C GLU A 5 6.29 16.08 -6.34
N THR A 6 5.44 15.18 -6.83
CA THR A 6 5.09 13.95 -6.11
C THR A 6 5.36 12.77 -7.03
N GLN A 7 6.12 11.81 -6.53
CA GLN A 7 6.31 10.50 -7.16
C GLN A 7 5.81 9.43 -6.19
N LEU A 8 5.17 8.39 -6.74
CA LEU A 8 4.64 7.27 -5.96
C LEU A 8 4.99 5.97 -6.68
N THR A 9 5.42 4.98 -5.92
CA THR A 9 5.61 3.60 -6.39
C THR A 9 4.96 2.63 -5.41
N PRO A 10 4.26 1.58 -5.90
CA PRO A 10 3.69 0.57 -5.01
C PRO A 10 4.78 -0.28 -4.37
N THR A 11 4.47 -0.80 -3.19
CA THR A 11 5.23 -1.86 -2.51
C THR A 11 4.29 -3.01 -2.15
N CYS A 12 4.82 -4.11 -1.62
CA CYS A 12 4.00 -5.30 -1.32
C CYS A 12 2.80 -5.00 -0.39
N TYR A 13 3.01 -4.15 0.61
CA TYR A 13 1.97 -3.83 1.60
C TYR A 13 1.59 -2.35 1.64
N GLY A 14 1.94 -1.58 0.60
CA GLY A 14 1.66 -0.15 0.59
C GLY A 14 2.30 0.62 -0.56
N ALA A 15 3.00 1.70 -0.25
CA ALA A 15 3.65 2.55 -1.25
C ALA A 15 4.89 3.26 -0.68
N SER A 16 5.83 3.56 -1.57
CA SER A 16 6.89 4.54 -1.33
C SER A 16 6.54 5.83 -2.06
N ILE A 17 6.65 6.96 -1.37
CA ILE A 17 6.26 8.28 -1.86
C ILE A 17 7.47 9.21 -1.73
N ARG A 18 7.80 9.91 -2.82
CA ARG A 18 8.83 10.96 -2.81
C ARG A 18 8.16 12.30 -3.08
N LEU A 19 8.44 13.28 -2.22
CA LEU A 19 7.91 14.64 -2.29
C LEU A 19 9.06 15.63 -2.37
N GLU A 20 8.95 16.59 -3.29
CA GLU A 20 9.90 17.68 -3.43
C GLU A 20 9.19 19.01 -3.59
N GLN A 21 9.36 19.92 -2.64
CA GLN A 21 8.83 21.28 -2.70
C GLN A 21 9.86 22.19 -3.40
N LYS A 22 9.52 22.67 -4.61
CA LYS A 22 10.46 23.37 -5.53
C LYS A 22 10.94 24.74 -5.06
N GLN A 23 10.30 25.34 -4.05
CA GLN A 23 10.71 26.63 -3.47
C GLN A 23 11.58 26.48 -2.20
N GLY A 24 11.94 25.25 -1.81
CA GLY A 24 12.75 25.00 -0.62
C GLY A 24 12.02 25.16 0.72
N LYS A 25 10.68 25.29 0.71
CA LYS A 25 9.89 25.39 1.94
C LYS A 25 9.68 23.98 2.54
N ALA A 26 9.71 23.90 3.87
CA ALA A 26 9.40 22.67 4.58
C ALA A 26 7.99 22.14 4.21
N LEU A 27 7.87 20.82 4.16
CA LEU A 27 6.63 20.14 3.81
C LEU A 27 5.70 20.05 5.02
N SER A 28 4.41 20.18 4.78
CA SER A 28 3.36 19.80 5.70
C SER A 28 2.45 18.80 4.99
N LEU A 29 2.21 17.67 5.64
CA LEU A 29 1.29 16.63 5.16
C LEU A 29 -0.03 16.76 5.89
N TYR A 30 -1.12 16.52 5.19
CA TYR A 30 -2.45 16.43 5.77
C TYR A 30 -2.99 15.04 5.54
N LEU A 31 -3.34 14.35 6.62
CA LEU A 31 -4.07 13.08 6.56
C LEU A 31 -5.55 13.41 6.77
N HIS A 32 -6.29 13.35 5.67
CA HIS A 32 -7.74 13.43 5.73
C HIS A 32 -8.27 12.05 6.11
N ALA A 33 -8.94 11.97 7.21
CA ALA A 33 -9.41 10.71 7.75
C ALA A 33 -10.93 10.69 7.92
N ALA A 34 -11.52 9.54 7.66
CA ALA A 34 -12.83 9.22 8.22
C ALA A 34 -12.76 9.18 9.77
N ASP A 35 -13.90 9.28 10.40
CA ASP A 35 -14.12 9.65 11.81
C ASP A 35 -13.30 8.92 12.91
N ASP A 36 -12.62 7.82 12.63
CA ASP A 36 -12.00 6.97 13.66
C ASP A 36 -10.47 6.80 13.50
N LEU A 37 -9.78 7.75 12.83
CA LEU A 37 -8.33 7.70 12.68
C LEU A 37 -7.63 8.18 13.96
N THR A 38 -6.78 7.33 14.54
CA THR A 38 -5.83 7.74 15.57
C THR A 38 -4.42 7.74 15.00
N VAL A 39 -3.62 8.73 15.41
CA VAL A 39 -2.22 8.90 15.01
C VAL A 39 -1.35 8.96 16.24
N GLU A 40 -0.33 8.12 16.30
CA GLU A 40 0.66 8.07 17.37
C GLU A 40 2.07 8.28 16.77
N GLN A 41 2.86 9.13 17.37
CA GLN A 41 4.25 9.31 17.00
C GLN A 41 5.11 8.30 17.76
N VAL A 42 5.67 7.32 17.03
CA VAL A 42 6.50 6.24 17.60
C VAL A 42 7.92 6.75 17.87
N ASP A 43 8.49 7.52 16.93
CA ASP A 43 9.79 8.14 17.05
C ASP A 43 9.87 9.44 16.21
N LYS A 44 11.06 10.02 16.03
CA LYS A 44 11.24 11.27 15.29
C LYS A 44 10.86 11.19 13.81
N ARG A 45 10.73 10.00 13.24
CA ARG A 45 10.51 9.77 11.81
C ARG A 45 9.39 8.78 11.50
N THR A 46 8.76 8.23 12.53
CA THR A 46 7.79 7.16 12.37
C THR A 46 6.47 7.50 13.06
N LEU A 47 5.39 7.37 12.31
CA LEU A 47 4.02 7.43 12.82
C LEU A 47 3.37 6.07 12.70
N SER A 48 2.58 5.72 13.70
CA SER A 48 1.65 4.60 13.69
C SER A 48 0.21 5.13 13.67
N LEU A 49 -0.57 4.63 12.74
CA LEU A 49 -1.96 5.01 12.57
C LEU A 49 -2.85 3.79 12.77
N ARG A 50 -4.02 4.01 13.37
CA ARG A 50 -5.06 3.00 13.49
C ARG A 50 -6.37 3.57 12.98
N GLN A 51 -7.01 2.85 12.08
CA GLN A 51 -8.33 3.18 11.56
C GLN A 51 -9.25 1.97 11.68
N GLU A 52 -10.46 2.19 12.16
CA GLU A 52 -11.48 1.16 12.26
C GLU A 52 -12.48 1.30 11.12
N GLY A 53 -12.56 0.26 10.27
CA GLY A 53 -13.52 0.19 9.18
C GLY A 53 -14.87 -0.34 9.67
N LYS A 54 -15.95 0.36 9.33
CA LYS A 54 -17.32 -0.15 9.56
C LYS A 54 -17.66 -1.15 8.47
N THR A 55 -17.94 -2.40 8.84
CA THR A 55 -18.43 -3.42 7.92
C THR A 55 -19.85 -3.80 8.31
N GLU A 56 -20.77 -3.77 7.37
CA GLU A 56 -22.15 -4.18 7.61
C GLU A 56 -22.33 -5.70 7.77
N THR A 57 -21.35 -6.46 7.27
CA THR A 57 -21.46 -7.92 7.14
C THR A 57 -20.64 -8.71 8.14
N ASN A 58 -19.59 -8.13 8.74
CA ASN A 58 -18.72 -8.81 9.68
C ASN A 58 -19.04 -8.44 11.12
N LYS A 59 -19.06 -9.45 12.01
CA LYS A 59 -19.26 -9.24 13.46
C LYS A 59 -18.08 -8.50 14.09
N ASN A 60 -16.89 -8.64 13.53
CA ASN A 60 -15.67 -7.99 14.00
C ASN A 60 -15.33 -6.80 13.10
N PRO A 61 -14.95 -5.66 13.64
CA PRO A 61 -14.51 -4.52 12.83
C PRO A 61 -13.22 -4.89 12.09
N LEU A 62 -13.08 -4.37 10.87
CA LEU A 62 -11.81 -4.42 10.16
C LEU A 62 -10.94 -3.26 10.63
N ILE A 63 -9.85 -3.59 11.32
CA ILE A 63 -8.90 -2.58 11.77
C ILE A 63 -7.73 -2.53 10.80
N LEU A 64 -7.44 -1.35 10.28
CA LEU A 64 -6.27 -1.08 9.47
C LEU A 64 -5.22 -0.35 10.33
N PHE A 65 -4.07 -0.97 10.47
CA PHE A 65 -2.88 -0.36 11.04
C PHE A 65 -2.00 0.13 9.90
N THR A 66 -1.50 1.37 10.00
CA THR A 66 -0.61 1.94 8.99
C THR A 66 0.64 2.46 9.67
N ALA A 67 1.80 2.11 9.15
CA ALA A 67 3.06 2.74 9.54
C ALA A 67 3.50 3.71 8.44
N LEU A 68 3.87 4.92 8.84
CA LEU A 68 4.51 5.92 8.00
C LEU A 68 5.92 6.12 8.51
N GLN A 69 6.91 5.77 7.72
CA GLN A 69 8.31 6.05 8.02
C GLN A 69 8.87 7.06 7.02
N MET A 70 9.54 8.08 7.52
CA MET A 70 10.07 9.20 6.74
C MET A 70 11.59 9.26 6.84
N ASN A 71 12.25 9.72 5.78
CA ASN A 71 13.70 9.96 5.79
C ASN A 71 14.09 11.30 6.45
N THR A 72 13.10 12.10 6.85
CA THR A 72 13.26 13.40 7.51
C THR A 72 12.54 13.45 8.85
N ASP A 73 12.97 14.33 9.76
CA ASP A 73 12.39 14.43 11.10
C ASP A 73 11.00 15.09 11.04
N ILE A 74 10.09 14.59 11.87
CA ILE A 74 8.78 15.14 12.14
C ILE A 74 8.95 16.21 13.21
N LEU A 75 8.54 17.45 12.90
CA LEU A 75 8.63 18.58 13.83
C LEU A 75 7.41 18.68 14.73
N ALA A 76 6.23 18.41 14.17
CA ALA A 76 4.97 18.48 14.91
C ALA A 76 3.93 17.55 14.29
N VAL A 77 3.04 17.03 15.12
CA VAL A 77 1.83 16.32 14.75
C VAL A 77 0.68 17.01 15.50
N SER A 78 -0.31 17.48 14.78
CA SER A 78 -1.47 18.18 15.35
C SER A 78 -2.76 17.79 14.62
N GLN A 79 -3.89 17.98 15.28
CA GLN A 79 -5.19 17.79 14.66
C GLN A 79 -5.82 19.17 14.39
N GLU A 80 -6.20 19.42 13.13
CA GLU A 80 -6.81 20.66 12.68
C GLU A 80 -8.11 20.35 11.92
N SER A 81 -9.23 20.83 12.43
CA SER A 81 -10.56 20.69 11.79
C SER A 81 -10.94 19.24 11.40
N GLY A 82 -10.48 18.25 12.18
CA GLY A 82 -10.73 16.84 11.91
C GLY A 82 -9.62 16.10 11.14
N ASP A 83 -8.74 16.86 10.48
CA ASP A 83 -7.59 16.30 9.77
C ASP A 83 -6.35 16.29 10.68
N TRP A 84 -5.43 15.37 10.39
CA TRP A 84 -4.12 15.35 11.03
C TRP A 84 -3.10 16.08 10.15
N ARG A 85 -2.42 17.06 10.75
CA ARG A 85 -1.32 17.79 10.15
C ARG A 85 0.00 17.29 10.70
N ILE A 86 0.96 17.03 9.80
CA ILE A 86 2.31 16.55 10.10
C ILE A 86 3.28 17.52 9.45
N ASP A 87 4.03 18.27 10.27
CA ASP A 87 5.05 19.20 9.80
C ASP A 87 6.41 18.49 9.75
N LEU A 88 7.09 18.57 8.61
CA LEU A 88 8.39 17.95 8.37
C LEU A 88 9.52 18.98 8.41
N ALA A 89 10.73 18.52 8.75
CA ALA A 89 11.90 19.39 8.83
C ALA A 89 12.49 19.79 7.47
N SER A 90 12.02 19.20 6.37
CA SER A 90 12.64 19.32 5.05
C SER A 90 11.64 19.70 3.97
N SER A 91 12.17 20.30 2.88
CA SER A 91 11.45 20.51 1.62
C SER A 91 11.45 19.27 0.73
N HIS A 92 12.19 18.22 1.09
CA HIS A 92 12.24 16.93 0.43
C HIS A 92 11.95 15.84 1.45
N ALA A 93 11.08 14.89 1.09
CA ALA A 93 10.76 13.75 1.93
C ALA A 93 10.55 12.48 1.09
N GLU A 94 11.07 11.38 1.57
CA GLU A 94 10.69 10.03 1.16
C GLU A 94 9.92 9.39 2.31
N ILE A 95 8.76 8.86 1.98
CA ILE A 95 7.81 8.30 2.93
C ILE A 95 7.52 6.87 2.53
N GLN A 96 7.80 5.93 3.41
CA GLN A 96 7.33 4.55 3.30
C GLN A 96 5.99 4.46 4.03
N LEU A 97 4.93 4.17 3.29
CA LEU A 97 3.59 3.93 3.81
C LEU A 97 3.29 2.45 3.66
N VAL A 98 3.04 1.78 4.76
CA VAL A 98 2.67 0.35 4.75
C VAL A 98 1.51 0.09 5.67
N THR A 99 0.77 -0.95 5.37
CA THR A 99 -0.44 -1.35 6.10
C THR A 99 -0.33 -2.75 6.66
N SER A 100 -1.12 -3.02 7.69
CA SER A 100 -1.35 -4.34 8.26
C SER A 100 -2.79 -4.44 8.76
N PHE A 101 -3.40 -5.61 8.60
CA PHE A 101 -4.67 -5.94 9.24
C PHE A 101 -4.49 -6.67 10.57
N ILE A 102 -3.24 -6.86 11.01
CA ILE A 102 -2.90 -7.69 12.17
C ILE A 102 -2.58 -6.84 13.40
N SER A 103 -1.56 -5.97 13.29
CA SER A 103 -1.12 -5.15 14.43
C SER A 103 -0.23 -3.98 14.00
N PRO A 104 -0.03 -2.97 14.87
CA PRO A 104 0.95 -1.90 14.62
C PRO A 104 2.38 -2.44 14.42
N SER A 105 2.79 -3.43 15.22
CA SER A 105 4.13 -4.04 15.10
C SER A 105 4.30 -4.79 13.78
N GLN A 106 3.24 -5.45 13.30
CA GLN A 106 3.27 -6.09 11.99
C GLN A 106 3.33 -5.06 10.85
N ALA A 107 2.64 -3.91 10.98
CA ALA A 107 2.77 -2.82 10.02
C ALA A 107 4.23 -2.32 9.94
N LEU A 108 4.89 -2.14 11.08
CA LEU A 108 6.32 -1.76 11.10
C LEU A 108 7.22 -2.84 10.47
N LEU A 109 6.90 -4.12 10.67
CA LEU A 109 7.63 -5.23 10.05
C LEU A 109 7.49 -5.26 8.52
N ASN A 110 6.35 -4.80 8.01
CA ASN A 110 6.07 -4.73 6.58
C ASN A 110 6.83 -3.59 5.86
N LEU A 111 7.54 -2.70 6.57
CA LEU A 111 8.31 -1.62 5.97
C LEU A 111 9.41 -2.17 5.04
N PRO A 112 9.49 -1.69 3.80
CA PRO A 112 10.57 -2.07 2.91
C PRO A 112 11.91 -1.56 3.47
N GLN A 113 12.94 -2.39 3.38
CA GLN A 113 14.29 -2.05 3.83
C GLN A 113 15.14 -1.37 2.73
N THR A 114 14.46 -0.74 1.76
CA THR A 114 15.07 -0.14 0.58
C THR A 114 14.54 1.28 0.36
N ASP A 115 15.29 2.09 -0.37
CA ASP A 115 14.93 3.45 -0.75
C ASP A 115 13.85 3.49 -1.85
N PHE A 116 13.39 4.70 -2.18
CA PHE A 116 12.37 4.92 -3.20
C PHE A 116 12.75 4.36 -4.57
N ASP A 117 14.00 4.58 -5.02
CA ASP A 117 14.43 4.17 -6.37
C ASP A 117 14.52 2.65 -6.48
N SER A 118 14.96 1.98 -5.42
CA SER A 118 14.95 0.51 -5.33
C SER A 118 13.52 -0.05 -5.31
N CYS A 119 12.61 0.57 -4.54
CA CYS A 119 11.19 0.18 -4.54
C CYS A 119 10.57 0.32 -5.95
N LYS A 120 10.87 1.42 -6.64
CA LYS A 120 10.41 1.66 -8.00
C LYS A 120 10.94 0.63 -9.00
N ALA A 121 12.24 0.34 -8.95
CA ALA A 121 12.87 -0.65 -9.81
C ALA A 121 12.30 -2.07 -9.58
N ASN A 122 12.08 -2.45 -8.32
CA ASN A 122 11.48 -3.74 -7.97
C ASN A 122 10.04 -3.84 -8.51
N ALA A 123 9.22 -2.81 -8.29
CA ALA A 123 7.85 -2.79 -8.79
C ALA A 123 7.78 -2.87 -10.33
N GLN A 124 8.68 -2.17 -11.03
CA GLN A 124 8.80 -2.26 -12.48
C GLN A 124 9.17 -3.68 -12.93
N ALA A 125 10.19 -4.27 -12.31
CA ALA A 125 10.64 -5.63 -12.66
C ALA A 125 9.54 -6.69 -12.43
N ASP A 126 8.79 -6.57 -11.33
CA ASP A 126 7.68 -7.49 -11.02
C ASP A 126 6.56 -7.38 -12.07
N TRP A 127 6.18 -6.16 -12.46
CA TRP A 127 5.17 -5.95 -13.49
C TRP A 127 5.64 -6.36 -14.88
N GLU A 128 6.89 -6.06 -15.26
CA GLU A 128 7.48 -6.51 -16.51
C GLU A 128 7.48 -8.04 -16.63
N LYS A 129 7.85 -8.74 -15.56
CA LYS A 129 7.80 -10.20 -15.50
C LYS A 129 6.40 -10.77 -15.73
N LEU A 130 5.35 -10.11 -15.22
CA LEU A 130 3.96 -10.53 -15.40
C LEU A 130 3.43 -10.20 -16.79
N LEU A 131 3.65 -8.98 -17.28
CA LEU A 131 3.12 -8.51 -18.56
C LEU A 131 3.82 -9.19 -19.75
N HIS A 132 5.12 -9.48 -19.66
CA HIS A 132 5.87 -10.18 -20.71
C HIS A 132 5.65 -11.72 -20.74
N ARG A 133 4.71 -12.25 -19.96
CA ARG A 133 4.30 -13.66 -20.13
C ARG A 133 3.59 -13.93 -21.44
N PHE A 134 3.04 -12.88 -22.05
CA PHE A 134 2.34 -12.96 -23.33
C PHE A 134 3.06 -12.04 -24.34
N ASP A 135 3.54 -12.64 -25.41
CA ASP A 135 4.12 -11.90 -26.51
C ASP A 135 3.09 -11.78 -27.63
N ILE A 136 2.73 -10.52 -27.97
CA ILE A 136 1.81 -10.23 -29.06
C ILE A 136 2.62 -9.75 -30.25
N VAL A 137 2.57 -10.54 -31.32
CA VAL A 137 3.26 -10.27 -32.57
C VAL A 137 2.29 -9.61 -33.56
N GLU A 138 2.78 -8.69 -34.35
CA GLU A 138 2.05 -8.06 -35.48
C GLU A 138 0.85 -7.18 -35.13
N THR A 139 0.89 -6.51 -34.00
CA THR A 139 -0.13 -5.53 -33.59
C THR A 139 0.41 -4.11 -33.61
N GLY A 140 -0.47 -3.14 -33.82
CA GLY A 140 -0.13 -1.72 -33.67
C GLY A 140 0.12 -1.37 -32.19
N GLU A 141 0.84 -0.28 -31.93
CA GLU A 141 1.17 0.20 -30.58
C GLU A 141 -0.09 0.41 -29.71
N ALA A 142 -1.19 0.90 -30.32
CA ALA A 142 -2.46 1.10 -29.61
C ALA A 142 -3.07 -0.22 -29.12
N ASP A 143 -3.03 -1.28 -29.95
CA ASP A 143 -3.58 -2.59 -29.60
C ASP A 143 -2.75 -3.25 -28.51
N ARG A 144 -1.42 -3.12 -28.58
CA ARG A 144 -0.51 -3.60 -27.54
C ARG A 144 -0.76 -2.90 -26.21
N THR A 145 -0.85 -1.58 -26.23
CA THR A 145 -1.16 -0.79 -25.02
C THR A 145 -2.51 -1.21 -24.41
N PHE A 146 -3.53 -1.41 -25.24
CA PHE A 146 -4.84 -1.86 -24.78
C PHE A 146 -4.77 -3.25 -24.15
N PHE A 147 -4.04 -4.18 -24.76
CA PHE A 147 -3.85 -5.53 -24.22
C PHE A 147 -3.12 -5.50 -22.89
N ASP A 148 -2.01 -4.77 -22.77
CA ASP A 148 -1.24 -4.64 -21.53
C ASP A 148 -2.10 -4.04 -20.42
N HIS A 149 -2.95 -3.07 -20.70
CA HIS A 149 -3.92 -2.51 -19.76
C HIS A 149 -4.96 -3.53 -19.30
N CYS A 150 -5.46 -4.38 -20.21
CA CYS A 150 -6.39 -5.44 -19.86
C CYS A 150 -5.71 -6.49 -18.98
N LEU A 151 -4.49 -6.90 -19.34
CA LEU A 151 -3.71 -7.87 -18.58
C LEU A 151 -3.36 -7.34 -17.18
N TYR A 152 -2.93 -6.07 -17.08
CA TYR A 152 -2.71 -5.41 -15.79
C TYR A 152 -3.94 -5.50 -14.88
N ARG A 153 -5.13 -5.18 -15.41
CA ARG A 153 -6.38 -5.24 -14.62
C ARG A 153 -6.72 -6.64 -14.13
N LEU A 154 -6.42 -7.67 -14.94
CA LEU A 154 -6.63 -9.06 -14.55
C LEU A 154 -5.75 -9.48 -13.35
N PHE A 155 -4.52 -8.95 -13.28
CA PHE A 155 -3.60 -9.24 -12.18
C PHE A 155 -3.83 -8.41 -10.91
N LEU A 156 -4.78 -7.46 -10.92
CA LEU A 156 -5.14 -6.72 -9.69
C LEU A 156 -5.94 -7.55 -8.69
N PHE A 157 -6.54 -8.67 -9.13
CA PHE A 157 -7.37 -9.55 -8.30
C PHE A 157 -7.03 -11.02 -8.58
N PRO A 158 -7.05 -11.89 -7.58
CA PRO A 158 -7.29 -11.62 -6.15
C PRO A 158 -6.12 -10.87 -5.50
N GLN A 159 -6.45 -10.17 -4.42
CA GLN A 159 -5.44 -9.48 -3.62
C GLN A 159 -4.84 -10.41 -2.56
N THR A 160 -3.55 -10.23 -2.29
CA THR A 160 -2.88 -10.84 -1.14
C THR A 160 -3.47 -10.27 0.15
N PHE A 161 -3.98 -11.15 1.02
CA PHE A 161 -4.56 -10.79 2.32
C PHE A 161 -3.85 -11.52 3.45
N TYR A 162 -2.59 -11.88 3.25
CA TYR A 162 -1.72 -12.42 4.28
C TYR A 162 -0.46 -11.58 4.40
N GLU A 163 0.17 -11.66 5.53
CA GLU A 163 1.41 -10.96 5.86
C GLU A 163 2.45 -11.99 6.31
N VAL A 164 3.71 -11.59 6.38
CA VAL A 164 4.79 -12.47 6.82
C VAL A 164 5.28 -12.00 8.18
N ASN A 165 5.25 -12.88 9.17
CA ASN A 165 5.70 -12.57 10.52
C ASN A 165 7.25 -12.60 10.63
N GLU A 166 7.79 -12.24 11.80
CA GLU A 166 9.24 -12.23 12.07
C GLU A 166 9.92 -13.58 11.85
N SER A 167 9.17 -14.69 11.96
CA SER A 167 9.69 -16.05 11.72
C SER A 167 9.62 -16.45 10.24
N GLY A 168 9.20 -15.56 9.33
CA GLY A 168 9.05 -15.87 7.91
C GLY A 168 7.79 -16.68 7.57
N GLN A 169 6.84 -16.80 8.49
CA GLN A 169 5.62 -17.57 8.27
C GLN A 169 4.49 -16.67 7.78
N ALA A 170 3.71 -17.14 6.80
CA ALA A 170 2.50 -16.49 6.36
C ALA A 170 1.43 -16.55 7.46
N ILE A 171 0.85 -15.39 7.77
CA ILE A 171 -0.23 -15.23 8.73
C ILE A 171 -1.28 -14.27 8.18
N HIS A 172 -2.52 -14.38 8.61
CA HIS A 172 -3.59 -13.47 8.19
C HIS A 172 -4.60 -13.21 9.31
N MET A 173 -5.30 -12.09 9.23
CA MET A 173 -6.46 -11.81 10.07
C MET A 173 -7.67 -12.58 9.54
N ASP A 174 -8.20 -13.50 10.33
CA ASP A 174 -9.47 -14.16 10.04
C ASP A 174 -10.63 -13.28 10.52
N LEU A 175 -11.31 -12.61 9.61
CA LEU A 175 -12.39 -11.68 9.91
C LEU A 175 -13.59 -12.34 10.58
N ALA A 176 -13.81 -13.63 10.37
CA ALA A 176 -14.92 -14.35 10.98
C ALA A 176 -14.71 -14.57 12.48
N SER A 177 -13.50 -14.95 12.88
CA SER A 177 -13.17 -15.18 14.31
C SER A 177 -12.56 -13.95 14.99
N GLY A 178 -12.06 -12.96 14.23
CA GLY A 178 -11.31 -11.81 14.77
C GLY A 178 -9.94 -12.19 15.33
N THR A 179 -9.35 -13.30 14.86
CA THR A 179 -8.06 -13.81 15.36
C THR A 179 -7.07 -13.98 14.21
N VAL A 180 -5.78 -13.89 14.52
CA VAL A 180 -4.71 -14.18 13.58
C VAL A 180 -4.57 -15.68 13.40
N LYS A 181 -4.53 -16.14 12.15
CA LYS A 181 -4.34 -17.53 11.78
C LYS A 181 -3.11 -17.72 10.89
N PRO A 182 -2.47 -18.88 10.94
CA PRO A 182 -1.37 -19.21 10.03
C PRO A 182 -1.90 -19.52 8.61
N GLY A 183 -1.06 -19.25 7.62
CA GLY A 183 -1.29 -19.58 6.23
C GLY A 183 -1.58 -18.39 5.33
N VAL A 184 -1.56 -18.66 4.03
CA VAL A 184 -1.85 -17.69 2.97
C VAL A 184 -3.36 -17.46 2.86
N LEU A 185 -3.74 -16.23 2.53
CA LEU A 185 -5.12 -15.87 2.24
C LEU A 185 -5.14 -14.88 1.07
N PHE A 186 -6.04 -15.11 0.12
CA PHE A 186 -6.31 -14.19 -0.98
C PHE A 186 -7.77 -13.75 -0.91
N SER A 187 -8.04 -12.51 -1.27
CA SER A 187 -9.37 -11.90 -1.16
C SER A 187 -9.78 -11.21 -2.44
N ASN A 188 -11.04 -10.76 -2.46
CA ASN A 188 -11.64 -9.96 -3.53
C ASN A 188 -11.70 -10.65 -4.90
N ASN A 189 -11.90 -11.99 -4.92
CA ASN A 189 -12.16 -12.72 -6.14
C ASN A 189 -13.53 -13.39 -6.10
N GLY A 190 -14.39 -13.05 -7.07
CA GLY A 190 -15.68 -13.68 -7.25
C GLY A 190 -15.56 -14.99 -8.04
N PHE A 191 -15.73 -16.13 -7.41
CA PHE A 191 -15.68 -17.46 -8.09
C PHE A 191 -16.63 -17.56 -9.26
N TRP A 192 -17.79 -17.01 -9.10
CA TRP A 192 -18.87 -17.05 -10.06
C TRP A 192 -18.57 -16.26 -11.33
N ASP A 193 -17.98 -15.06 -11.18
CA ASP A 193 -17.71 -14.16 -12.30
C ASP A 193 -16.47 -14.53 -13.10
N THR A 194 -15.51 -15.23 -12.48
CA THR A 194 -14.15 -15.40 -13.00
C THR A 194 -13.86 -16.76 -13.60
N PHE A 195 -14.78 -17.73 -13.49
CA PHE A 195 -14.52 -19.14 -13.83
C PHE A 195 -14.22 -19.38 -15.33
N ARG A 196 -14.76 -18.55 -16.24
CA ARG A 196 -14.60 -18.73 -17.69
C ARG A 196 -13.43 -17.97 -18.29
N THR A 197 -12.93 -16.96 -17.62
CA THR A 197 -11.92 -16.01 -18.16
C THR A 197 -10.67 -15.97 -17.30
N THR A 198 -10.78 -15.44 -16.09
CA THR A 198 -9.64 -15.16 -15.22
C THR A 198 -8.97 -16.45 -14.69
N PHE A 199 -9.74 -17.46 -14.24
CA PHE A 199 -9.17 -18.70 -13.76
C PHE A 199 -8.41 -19.49 -14.82
N PRO A 200 -8.90 -19.66 -16.07
CA PRO A 200 -8.09 -20.23 -17.15
C PRO A 200 -6.80 -19.47 -17.42
N LEU A 201 -6.83 -18.12 -17.35
CA LEU A 201 -5.63 -17.31 -17.52
C LEU A 201 -4.61 -17.56 -16.42
N PHE A 202 -5.05 -17.69 -15.16
CA PHE A 202 -4.14 -17.94 -14.03
C PHE A 202 -3.49 -19.34 -14.07
N ALA A 203 -3.98 -20.24 -14.89
CA ALA A 203 -3.39 -21.55 -15.11
C ALA A 203 -2.25 -21.57 -16.13
N LEU A 204 -2.05 -20.48 -16.89
CA LEU A 204 -0.97 -20.28 -17.85
C LEU A 204 0.24 -19.61 -17.19
#